data_3fcc16d4dccfbf16633e89073c7fc0d9
#
_entry.id   3fcc16d4dccfbf16633e89073c7fc0d9
#
_cell.length_a   1.000
_cell.length_b   1.000
_cell.length_c   1.000
_cell.angle_alpha   90.00
_cell.angle_beta   90.00
_cell.angle_gamma   90.00
#
_symmetry.space_group_name_H-M   'P 1'
#
loop_
_entity.id
_entity.type
_entity.pdbx_description
1 polymer ?
#
loop_
_entity_poly.entity_id
_entity_poly.type
_entity_poly.pdbx_seq_one_letter_code
_entity_poly.pdbx_strand_id
1 'polypeptide(L)'
;MKISNIFSKIFLAGGLMLTAGMTSCDDYLTVLPTDQITEEDFWNDKNDLDNVRAAAYSKIISGGVTDRMLMWGEVRSDNFKLNNLSNTSILYYQEGVLQPTENIFNWADFYTGINYCNKVLEYGEKMVADGRDPSFSQSDWNPLKAEMLALRSLYYFHLVRAYRDVPFVVESISTDAEAKRANTPQTKGVVILDSLLVDLEATVEKAAENYGSVTNNKGRFGKRSIHALMADMYLWRSCLLRSSNAKGDSIADASNQITHCLNKAIEHADYVLNDIQKEYDEDQLENPTLSTAKKDHLTIDWLTVPENFSMSDVVNMTIFGMKNATYESVFELQYDGTNNKNNTIGNYLSSYGTTLSTGPLVAGNVLISGVSSYESEKGFGKADNRLLSSIKYDPDNNTGAYPVVKNVARDIMYNEREDMTMGAEYQYRKSSDMDANWPVYRAADIMLIKAEAIARLHSGVTIANSDANSDGATNRADVTNENQLLVMKGFDLVNALFKRSNPTLKNVDDEPDAQNASERLSAAYPLGKTGANLLTLVYNERQREFVGEGKRWYDLTRQAEYENSTANVLSSYMAATTIVKNRLKHLLSFYNPVYAEEMKIAGVENGGALVQNPVWERYSK
;
A
#
# COMPACT_ATOMS: atom_id res chain seq x y z
N MET A 1 24.25 46.30 23.62
CA MET A 1 25.41 46.76 24.40
C MET A 1 26.34 45.57 24.57
N LYS A 2 27.59 45.76 24.22
CA LYS A 2 28.65 44.79 24.00
C LYS A 2 28.93 43.91 25.24
N ILE A 3 29.03 42.59 25.06
CA ILE A 3 29.95 41.73 25.85
C ILE A 3 30.59 40.77 24.82
N SER A 4 31.61 41.27 24.17
CA SER A 4 32.66 40.50 23.51
C SER A 4 33.96 40.82 24.26
N ASN A 5 34.84 39.85 24.36
CA ASN A 5 36.22 39.92 24.88
C ASN A 5 36.43 39.58 26.35
N ILE A 6 36.39 38.32 26.75
CA ILE A 6 37.21 37.77 27.83
C ILE A 6 37.53 36.25 27.56
N PHE A 7 38.08 35.92 26.44
CA PHE A 7 38.70 34.60 26.21
C PHE A 7 39.84 34.67 25.18
N SER A 8 40.75 35.56 25.43
CA SER A 8 41.95 35.63 24.59
C SER A 8 43.11 36.22 25.35
N LYS A 9 43.57 35.55 26.40
CA LYS A 9 44.89 35.82 27.04
C LYS A 9 45.13 34.86 28.21
N ILE A 10 45.30 33.55 27.99
CA ILE A 10 46.09 32.67 28.84
C ILE A 10 46.56 31.51 27.93
N PHE A 11 47.53 31.78 27.08
CA PHE A 11 48.36 30.75 26.46
C PHE A 11 49.67 31.45 26.09
N LEU A 12 50.56 31.60 27.05
CA LEU A 12 51.99 31.70 26.83
C LEU A 12 52.70 31.71 28.20
N ALA A 13 53.01 30.54 28.74
CA ALA A 13 54.21 30.36 29.57
C ALA A 13 54.21 28.92 30.10
N GLY A 14 55.23 28.15 29.78
CA GLY A 14 55.49 26.85 30.41
C GLY A 14 55.90 25.77 29.42
N GLY A 15 57.00 25.98 28.72
CA GLY A 15 57.67 24.94 27.94
C GLY A 15 58.58 24.06 28.80
N LEU A 16 58.82 22.84 28.28
CA LEU A 16 59.88 21.86 28.61
C LEU A 16 59.82 21.16 29.98
N MET A 17 59.52 19.94 29.97
CA MET A 17 60.28 18.71 30.31
C MET A 17 59.34 17.58 30.71
N LEU A 18 59.46 16.49 30.06
CA LEU A 18 59.68 15.11 30.50
C LEU A 18 58.91 14.13 29.65
N THR A 19 59.63 13.52 28.75
CA THR A 19 59.32 12.23 28.15
C THR A 19 59.45 11.15 29.22
N ALA A 20 58.34 10.65 29.71
CA ALA A 20 58.28 9.38 30.40
C ALA A 20 56.93 8.74 30.14
N GLY A 21 56.96 7.52 29.63
CA GLY A 21 55.88 6.67 29.18
C GLY A 21 54.53 6.86 29.86
N MET A 22 53.54 7.21 29.04
CA MET A 22 52.14 7.01 29.37
C MET A 22 51.60 5.93 28.43
N THR A 23 51.54 4.71 28.97
CA THR A 23 50.48 3.81 28.55
C THR A 23 49.19 4.46 29.05
N SER A 24 48.53 5.19 28.13
CA SER A 24 47.21 5.74 28.39
C SER A 24 46.24 4.58 28.49
N CYS A 25 45.73 4.33 29.67
CA CYS A 25 44.48 3.60 29.83
C CYS A 25 43.38 4.46 29.22
N ASP A 26 42.94 4.13 28.03
CA ASP A 26 41.80 4.76 27.37
C ASP A 26 40.46 4.57 28.12
N ASP A 27 40.43 3.67 29.11
CA ASP A 27 39.24 3.35 29.91
C ASP A 27 38.92 4.37 31.04
N TYR A 28 39.77 5.36 31.31
CA TYR A 28 39.56 6.25 32.47
C TYR A 28 38.89 7.60 32.13
N LEU A 29 38.59 7.89 30.86
CA LEU A 29 38.03 9.17 30.44
C LEU A 29 36.62 9.09 29.82
N THR A 30 36.00 7.95 29.73
CA THR A 30 34.56 7.81 29.46
C THR A 30 33.79 7.94 30.77
N VAL A 31 33.66 9.14 31.30
CA VAL A 31 32.62 9.43 32.30
C VAL A 31 31.30 9.35 31.60
N LEU A 32 30.70 8.17 31.62
CA LEU A 32 29.30 8.01 31.25
C LEU A 32 28.48 8.84 32.25
N PRO A 33 27.57 9.71 31.78
CA PRO A 33 26.64 10.40 32.68
C PRO A 33 25.88 9.34 33.47
N THR A 34 25.93 9.41 34.80
CA THR A 34 25.27 8.47 35.71
C THR A 34 23.75 8.45 35.62
N ASP A 35 23.18 9.34 34.81
CA ASP A 35 21.73 9.53 34.58
C ASP A 35 21.28 9.09 33.21
N GLN A 36 22.14 8.55 32.36
CA GLN A 36 21.77 8.02 31.06
C GLN A 36 21.99 6.51 31.01
N ILE A 37 20.91 5.77 30.73
CA ILE A 37 20.97 4.34 30.47
C ILE A 37 21.79 4.16 29.19
N THR A 38 22.86 3.37 29.22
CA THR A 38 23.61 3.01 28.03
C THR A 38 22.74 2.09 27.15
N GLU A 39 23.00 2.03 25.87
CA GLU A 39 22.24 1.14 24.98
C GLU A 39 22.36 -0.33 25.42
N GLU A 40 23.51 -0.75 25.89
CA GLU A 40 23.76 -2.11 26.43
C GLU A 40 22.95 -2.39 27.70
N ASP A 41 22.78 -1.39 28.57
CA ASP A 41 21.99 -1.47 29.80
C ASP A 41 20.47 -1.37 29.55
N PHE A 42 20.04 -0.94 28.36
CA PHE A 42 18.63 -0.82 28.01
C PHE A 42 17.98 -2.19 27.79
N TRP A 43 18.68 -3.11 27.11
CA TRP A 43 18.13 -4.38 26.64
C TRP A 43 18.21 -5.49 27.70
N ASN A 44 17.33 -5.48 28.68
CA ASN A 44 17.36 -6.41 29.82
C ASN A 44 16.45 -7.61 29.66
N ASP A 45 15.22 -7.38 29.20
CA ASP A 45 14.20 -8.42 29.10
C ASP A 45 13.31 -8.24 27.85
N LYS A 46 12.36 -9.16 27.66
CA LYS A 46 11.41 -9.13 26.54
C LYS A 46 10.54 -7.86 26.48
N ASN A 47 10.32 -7.17 27.61
CA ASN A 47 9.51 -5.95 27.61
C ASN A 47 10.24 -4.82 26.89
N ASP A 48 11.58 -4.80 26.92
CA ASP A 48 12.37 -3.81 26.19
C ASP A 48 12.27 -4.04 24.68
N LEU A 49 12.28 -5.32 24.25
CA LEU A 49 11.99 -5.68 22.85
C LEU A 49 10.57 -5.27 22.43
N ASP A 50 9.58 -5.50 23.29
CA ASP A 50 8.20 -5.13 23.04
C ASP A 50 7.99 -3.61 22.97
N ASN A 51 8.70 -2.83 23.80
CA ASN A 51 8.66 -1.37 23.77
C ASN A 51 9.20 -0.83 22.44
N VAL A 52 10.34 -1.34 21.97
CA VAL A 52 10.92 -0.89 20.69
C VAL A 52 10.12 -1.41 19.50
N ARG A 53 9.54 -2.63 19.57
CA ARG A 53 8.55 -3.12 18.59
C ARG A 53 7.36 -2.15 18.50
N ALA A 54 6.81 -1.74 19.65
CA ALA A 54 5.70 -0.78 19.68
C ALA A 54 6.11 0.59 19.09
N ALA A 55 7.34 1.05 19.32
CA ALA A 55 7.89 2.25 18.70
C ALA A 55 7.98 2.11 17.17
N ALA A 56 8.36 0.95 16.64
CA ALA A 56 8.39 0.68 15.21
C ALA A 56 6.98 0.78 14.58
N TYR A 57 5.95 0.21 15.23
CA TYR A 57 4.55 0.37 14.79
C TYR A 57 4.02 1.80 14.98
N SER A 58 4.38 2.46 16.08
CA SER A 58 4.01 3.87 16.29
C SER A 58 4.57 4.78 15.19
N LYS A 59 5.74 4.46 14.67
CA LYS A 59 6.35 5.24 13.60
C LYS A 59 5.59 5.11 12.28
N ILE A 60 5.11 3.92 11.91
CA ILE A 60 4.38 3.72 10.65
C ILE A 60 3.01 4.40 10.65
N ILE A 61 2.35 4.52 11.81
CA ILE A 61 1.07 5.25 11.95
C ILE A 61 1.26 6.76 12.13
N SER A 62 2.48 7.25 12.21
CA SER A 62 2.73 8.69 12.30
C SER A 62 2.28 9.41 11.03
N GLY A 63 1.78 10.64 11.16
CA GLY A 63 1.33 11.45 10.03
C GLY A 63 2.38 11.58 8.94
N GLY A 64 3.67 11.66 9.30
CA GLY A 64 4.76 11.75 8.32
C GLY A 64 4.86 10.54 7.38
N VAL A 65 4.53 9.33 7.83
CA VAL A 65 4.54 8.12 7.02
C VAL A 65 3.23 7.96 6.25
N THR A 66 2.06 8.08 6.91
CA THR A 66 0.76 7.91 6.24
C THR A 66 0.48 9.01 5.22
N ASP A 67 0.91 10.25 5.45
CA ASP A 67 0.85 11.32 4.43
C ASP A 67 1.61 10.92 3.17
N ARG A 68 2.80 10.32 3.32
CA ARG A 68 3.59 9.83 2.19
C ARG A 68 2.97 8.61 1.52
N MET A 69 2.32 7.72 2.27
CA MET A 69 1.58 6.60 1.68
C MET A 69 0.50 7.10 0.72
N LEU A 70 -0.27 8.12 1.10
CA LEU A 70 -1.26 8.74 0.23
C LEU A 70 -0.62 9.51 -0.92
N MET A 71 0.33 10.41 -0.61
CA MET A 71 0.94 11.28 -1.62
C MET A 71 1.70 10.49 -2.68
N TRP A 72 2.57 9.56 -2.26
CA TRP A 72 3.39 8.76 -3.19
C TRP A 72 2.58 7.73 -3.95
N GLY A 73 1.56 7.14 -3.30
CA GLY A 73 0.78 6.04 -3.86
C GLY A 73 -0.47 6.45 -4.63
N GLU A 74 -0.91 7.73 -4.54
CA GLU A 74 -2.20 8.09 -5.13
C GLU A 74 -2.22 9.46 -5.82
N VAL A 75 -1.66 10.49 -5.20
CA VAL A 75 -1.97 11.90 -5.56
C VAL A 75 -1.55 12.29 -6.98
N ARG A 76 -0.52 11.64 -7.52
CA ARG A 76 -0.09 11.83 -8.93
C ARG A 76 -0.97 11.12 -9.96
N SER A 77 -1.89 10.26 -9.49
CA SER A 77 -2.74 9.46 -10.36
C SER A 77 -3.94 10.23 -10.90
N ASP A 78 -4.71 9.54 -11.73
CA ASP A 78 -5.95 10.03 -12.32
C ASP A 78 -7.14 10.02 -11.33
N ASN A 79 -6.99 9.45 -10.13
CA ASN A 79 -8.05 9.37 -9.11
C ASN A 79 -8.36 10.73 -8.49
N PHE A 80 -7.39 11.65 -8.43
CA PHE A 80 -7.56 12.93 -7.76
C PHE A 80 -7.21 14.12 -8.64
N LYS A 81 -7.89 15.22 -8.37
CA LYS A 81 -7.53 16.56 -8.84
C LYS A 81 -7.58 17.55 -7.67
N LEU A 82 -6.91 18.70 -7.83
CA LEU A 82 -7.00 19.76 -6.86
C LEU A 82 -8.40 20.40 -6.84
N ASN A 83 -8.90 20.65 -5.63
CA ASN A 83 -10.14 21.40 -5.40
C ASN A 83 -9.95 22.87 -5.79
N ASN A 84 -8.79 23.43 -5.43
CA ASN A 84 -8.42 24.77 -5.86
C ASN A 84 -6.90 24.84 -6.11
N LEU A 85 -6.46 25.72 -7.01
CA LEU A 85 -5.07 25.82 -7.46
C LEU A 85 -4.14 26.56 -6.47
N SER A 86 -4.60 26.90 -5.27
CA SER A 86 -3.78 27.62 -4.28
C SER A 86 -2.71 26.75 -3.62
N ASN A 87 -2.88 25.43 -3.60
CA ASN A 87 -1.85 24.50 -3.12
C ASN A 87 -0.86 24.17 -4.25
N THR A 88 0.14 25.03 -4.43
CA THR A 88 1.11 24.94 -5.52
C THR A 88 2.00 23.69 -5.41
N SER A 89 2.33 23.22 -4.21
CA SER A 89 3.14 22.01 -4.03
C SER A 89 2.42 20.77 -4.57
N ILE A 90 1.15 20.57 -4.23
CA ILE A 90 0.36 19.46 -4.76
C ILE A 90 0.15 19.63 -6.26
N LEU A 91 -0.11 20.85 -6.75
CA LEU A 91 -0.25 21.11 -8.17
C LEU A 91 0.99 20.70 -8.95
N TYR A 92 2.16 21.14 -8.52
CA TYR A 92 3.42 20.79 -9.17
C TYR A 92 3.68 19.28 -9.10
N TYR A 93 3.35 18.66 -7.98
CA TYR A 93 3.46 17.21 -7.83
C TYR A 93 2.58 16.45 -8.84
N GLN A 94 1.31 16.85 -9.02
CA GLN A 94 0.40 16.28 -10.02
C GLN A 94 0.83 16.58 -11.46
N GLU A 95 1.39 17.76 -11.71
CA GLU A 95 1.89 18.16 -13.03
C GLU A 95 3.24 17.51 -13.41
N GLY A 96 3.82 16.67 -12.56
CA GLY A 96 5.12 16.05 -12.80
C GLY A 96 6.27 17.04 -12.75
N VAL A 97 6.21 18.03 -11.85
CA VAL A 97 7.30 18.93 -11.48
C VAL A 97 7.69 18.63 -10.05
N LEU A 98 8.58 17.65 -9.86
CA LEU A 98 9.00 17.25 -8.54
C LEU A 98 10.26 17.99 -8.12
N GLN A 99 10.09 18.92 -7.19
CA GLN A 99 11.20 19.72 -6.66
C GLN A 99 11.83 18.98 -5.46
N PRO A 100 13.10 18.58 -5.53
CA PRO A 100 13.75 17.81 -4.46
C PRO A 100 13.75 18.48 -3.08
N THR A 101 13.52 19.78 -3.03
CA THR A 101 13.43 20.58 -1.79
C THR A 101 12.12 20.41 -1.02
N GLU A 102 11.09 19.82 -1.64
CA GLU A 102 9.80 19.60 -0.98
C GLU A 102 9.91 18.48 0.07
N ASN A 103 9.45 18.78 1.30
CA ASN A 103 9.55 17.84 2.43
C ASN A 103 8.82 16.50 2.22
N ILE A 104 7.89 16.45 1.27
CA ILE A 104 7.20 15.20 0.92
C ILE A 104 8.17 14.11 0.46
N PHE A 105 9.37 14.46 -0.03
CA PHE A 105 10.41 13.53 -0.45
C PHE A 105 11.36 13.10 0.67
N ASN A 106 11.17 13.59 1.89
CA ASN A 106 11.95 13.18 3.04
C ASN A 106 11.56 11.76 3.47
N TRP A 107 12.51 10.84 3.46
CA TRP A 107 12.32 9.43 3.83
C TRP A 107 12.78 9.07 5.25
N ALA A 108 13.27 10.06 6.02
CA ALA A 108 13.87 9.84 7.35
C ALA A 108 12.96 9.04 8.30
N ASP A 109 11.64 9.28 8.26
CA ASP A 109 10.69 8.54 9.10
C ASP A 109 10.66 7.04 8.79
N PHE A 110 10.82 6.67 7.52
CA PHE A 110 10.89 5.26 7.09
C PHE A 110 12.16 4.61 7.62
N TYR A 111 13.31 5.26 7.48
CA TYR A 111 14.58 4.74 8.00
C TYR A 111 14.62 4.69 9.53
N THR A 112 13.93 5.60 10.22
CA THR A 112 13.76 5.50 11.68
C THR A 112 12.98 4.23 12.04
N GLY A 113 11.88 3.94 11.34
CA GLY A 113 11.11 2.70 11.54
C GLY A 113 11.93 1.44 11.23
N ILE A 114 12.71 1.46 10.14
CA ILE A 114 13.65 0.39 9.77
C ILE A 114 14.67 0.16 10.88
N ASN A 115 15.25 1.24 11.44
CA ASN A 115 16.24 1.13 12.48
C ASN A 115 15.65 0.53 13.77
N TYR A 116 14.41 0.87 14.15
CA TYR A 116 13.74 0.21 15.26
C TYR A 116 13.57 -1.29 15.03
N CYS A 117 13.17 -1.69 13.80
CA CYS A 117 13.09 -3.10 13.44
C CYS A 117 14.48 -3.78 13.55
N ASN A 118 15.53 -3.16 13.00
CA ASN A 118 16.90 -3.69 13.07
C ASN A 118 17.37 -3.86 14.51
N LYS A 119 17.09 -2.90 15.40
CA LYS A 119 17.42 -3.01 16.82
C LYS A 119 16.73 -4.20 17.50
N VAL A 120 15.41 -4.37 17.29
CA VAL A 120 14.69 -5.54 17.84
C VAL A 120 15.26 -6.84 17.29
N LEU A 121 15.60 -6.89 16.00
CA LEU A 121 16.18 -8.09 15.36
C LEU A 121 17.56 -8.43 15.95
N GLU A 122 18.42 -7.44 16.14
CA GLU A 122 19.76 -7.63 16.70
C GLU A 122 19.71 -8.05 18.17
N TYR A 123 18.99 -7.29 19.01
CA TYR A 123 18.99 -7.52 20.46
C TYR A 123 18.10 -8.70 20.85
N GLY A 124 17.07 -9.03 20.11
CA GLY A 124 16.27 -10.24 20.31
C GLY A 124 17.06 -11.51 20.04
N GLU A 125 17.88 -11.54 18.98
CA GLU A 125 18.79 -12.66 18.71
C GLU A 125 19.84 -12.83 19.83
N LYS A 126 20.45 -11.71 20.27
CA LYS A 126 21.42 -11.71 21.39
C LYS A 126 20.77 -12.17 22.70
N MET A 127 19.57 -11.67 23.01
CA MET A 127 18.86 -12.00 24.27
C MET A 127 18.62 -13.50 24.40
N VAL A 128 18.20 -14.17 23.31
CA VAL A 128 18.03 -15.62 23.30
C VAL A 128 19.37 -16.35 23.37
N ALA A 129 20.38 -15.90 22.61
CA ALA A 129 21.70 -16.55 22.59
C ALA A 129 22.42 -16.49 23.94
N ASP A 130 22.30 -15.35 24.63
CA ASP A 130 22.94 -15.12 25.94
C ASP A 130 22.12 -15.68 27.11
N GLY A 131 20.85 -16.04 26.89
CA GLY A 131 19.92 -16.45 27.96
C GLY A 131 19.67 -15.33 28.96
N ARG A 132 19.74 -14.07 28.54
CA ARG A 132 19.66 -12.87 29.39
C ARG A 132 18.30 -12.78 30.09
N ASP A 133 17.21 -13.08 29.39
CA ASP A 133 15.88 -13.25 29.97
C ASP A 133 15.48 -14.74 29.97
N PRO A 134 15.49 -15.41 31.14
CA PRO A 134 15.12 -16.81 31.23
C PRO A 134 13.65 -17.09 30.85
N SER A 135 12.80 -16.07 30.81
CA SER A 135 11.39 -16.17 30.41
C SER A 135 11.18 -16.00 28.91
N PHE A 136 12.22 -15.65 28.14
CA PHE A 136 12.17 -15.42 26.71
C PHE A 136 12.96 -16.50 25.96
N SER A 137 12.24 -17.41 25.36
CA SER A 137 12.78 -18.58 24.66
C SER A 137 12.88 -18.37 23.15
N GLN A 138 13.53 -19.33 22.46
CA GLN A 138 13.54 -19.38 20.99
C GLN A 138 12.12 -19.46 20.40
N SER A 139 11.17 -20.10 21.09
CA SER A 139 9.77 -20.18 20.65
C SER A 139 9.04 -18.83 20.75
N ASP A 140 9.43 -17.98 21.70
CA ASP A 140 8.90 -16.62 21.82
C ASP A 140 9.55 -15.66 20.81
N TRP A 141 10.84 -15.88 20.54
CA TRP A 141 11.61 -15.09 19.58
C TRP A 141 11.16 -15.29 18.12
N ASN A 142 10.90 -16.53 17.72
CA ASN A 142 10.59 -16.85 16.33
C ASN A 142 9.41 -16.03 15.74
N PRO A 143 8.25 -15.91 16.41
CA PRO A 143 7.16 -15.06 15.92
C PRO A 143 7.53 -13.58 15.89
N LEU A 144 8.21 -13.08 16.90
CA LEU A 144 8.65 -11.68 16.96
C LEU A 144 9.66 -11.37 15.85
N LYS A 145 10.60 -12.28 15.58
CA LYS A 145 11.54 -12.16 14.46
C LYS A 145 10.82 -12.04 13.12
N ALA A 146 9.85 -12.92 12.85
CA ALA A 146 9.05 -12.89 11.62
C ALA A 146 8.26 -11.58 11.50
N GLU A 147 7.64 -11.12 12.60
CA GLU A 147 6.91 -9.86 12.66
C GLU A 147 7.81 -8.66 12.32
N MET A 148 9.01 -8.59 12.92
CA MET A 148 9.93 -7.46 12.69
C MET A 148 10.54 -7.46 11.29
N LEU A 149 10.84 -8.64 10.74
CA LEU A 149 11.27 -8.77 9.35
C LEU A 149 10.17 -8.31 8.39
N ALA A 150 8.91 -8.65 8.66
CA ALA A 150 7.79 -8.22 7.84
C ALA A 150 7.56 -6.69 7.93
N LEU A 151 7.60 -6.10 9.11
CA LEU A 151 7.46 -4.66 9.28
C LEU A 151 8.61 -3.90 8.60
N ARG A 152 9.86 -4.36 8.75
CA ARG A 152 11.02 -3.84 8.01
C ARG A 152 10.82 -3.92 6.50
N SER A 153 10.33 -5.06 6.03
CA SER A 153 10.03 -5.28 4.62
C SER A 153 8.95 -4.34 4.09
N LEU A 154 7.91 -4.06 4.86
CA LEU A 154 6.88 -3.08 4.48
C LEU A 154 7.46 -1.67 4.32
N TYR A 155 8.32 -1.23 5.26
CA TYR A 155 9.00 0.06 5.16
C TYR A 155 9.85 0.15 3.88
N TYR A 156 10.69 -0.85 3.62
CA TYR A 156 11.49 -0.90 2.39
C TYR A 156 10.65 -1.01 1.14
N PHE A 157 9.56 -1.76 1.17
CA PHE A 157 8.67 -1.88 0.02
C PHE A 157 8.03 -0.55 -0.36
N HIS A 158 7.64 0.27 0.61
CA HIS A 158 7.21 1.64 0.33
C HIS A 158 8.32 2.48 -0.30
N LEU A 159 9.54 2.39 0.21
CA LEU A 159 10.69 3.11 -0.35
C LEU A 159 11.01 2.67 -1.78
N VAL A 160 11.03 1.37 -2.06
CA VAL A 160 11.27 0.83 -3.40
C VAL A 160 10.17 1.26 -4.38
N ARG A 161 8.92 1.23 -3.98
CA ARG A 161 7.81 1.71 -4.83
C ARG A 161 7.89 3.20 -5.13
N ALA A 162 8.39 4.00 -4.18
CA ALA A 162 8.47 5.46 -4.31
C ALA A 162 9.74 5.96 -5.00
N TYR A 163 10.88 5.30 -4.81
CA TYR A 163 12.20 5.76 -5.28
C TYR A 163 12.92 4.80 -6.22
N ARG A 164 12.46 3.58 -6.34
CA ARG A 164 13.04 2.45 -7.08
C ARG A 164 14.29 1.88 -6.39
N ASP A 165 15.35 2.67 -6.30
CA ASP A 165 16.64 2.27 -5.75
C ASP A 165 16.93 3.16 -4.51
N VAL A 166 17.23 2.53 -3.36
CA VAL A 166 17.42 3.22 -2.08
C VAL A 166 18.57 2.59 -1.28
N PRO A 167 19.17 3.29 -0.31
CA PRO A 167 20.12 2.68 0.61
C PRO A 167 19.50 1.47 1.33
N PHE A 168 20.19 0.33 1.34
CA PHE A 168 19.72 -0.89 1.99
C PHE A 168 20.57 -1.18 3.22
N VAL A 169 20.02 -0.88 4.40
CA VAL A 169 20.66 -0.99 5.72
C VAL A 169 19.90 -1.99 6.57
N VAL A 170 20.53 -3.08 6.93
CA VAL A 170 19.93 -4.17 7.73
C VAL A 170 20.56 -4.30 9.13
N GLU A 171 21.59 -3.52 9.40
CA GLU A 171 22.22 -3.40 10.72
C GLU A 171 21.58 -2.25 11.50
N SER A 172 21.59 -2.34 12.83
CA SER A 172 21.12 -1.25 13.66
C SER A 172 22.14 -0.11 13.71
N ILE A 173 21.66 1.12 13.84
CA ILE A 173 22.48 2.33 13.94
C ILE A 173 22.13 3.00 15.28
N SER A 174 23.14 3.21 16.11
CA SER A 174 23.00 3.77 17.45
C SER A 174 23.69 5.11 17.62
N THR A 175 24.73 5.38 16.84
CA THR A 175 25.57 6.58 16.97
C THR A 175 25.71 7.34 15.65
N ASP A 176 25.97 8.64 15.74
CA ASP A 176 26.29 9.48 14.57
C ASP A 176 27.52 8.98 13.80
N ALA A 177 28.46 8.35 14.51
CA ALA A 177 29.67 7.80 13.90
C ALA A 177 29.35 6.55 13.06
N GLU A 178 28.41 5.72 13.50
CA GLU A 178 27.89 4.58 12.74
C GLU A 178 27.08 5.07 11.55
N ALA A 179 26.21 6.05 11.75
CA ALA A 179 25.44 6.67 10.66
C ALA A 179 26.35 7.25 9.57
N LYS A 180 27.45 7.89 9.94
CA LYS A 180 28.44 8.41 8.98
C LYS A 180 29.23 7.30 8.27
N ARG A 181 29.51 6.18 8.96
CA ARG A 181 30.15 5.01 8.36
C ARG A 181 29.20 4.25 7.43
N ALA A 182 27.92 4.25 7.75
CA ALA A 182 26.86 3.65 6.93
C ALA A 182 26.48 4.50 5.70
N ASN A 183 27.40 5.32 5.16
CA ASN A 183 27.20 6.03 3.88
C ASN A 183 27.01 5.04 2.74
N THR A 184 25.80 4.47 2.71
CA THR A 184 25.45 3.32 1.87
C THR A 184 24.90 3.82 0.54
N PRO A 185 25.46 3.39 -0.60
CA PRO A 185 24.90 3.72 -1.91
C PRO A 185 23.51 3.09 -2.08
N GLN A 186 22.74 3.64 -3.00
CA GLN A 186 21.47 3.02 -3.37
C GLN A 186 21.70 1.62 -3.93
N THR A 187 20.96 0.67 -3.37
CA THR A 187 20.86 -0.70 -3.88
C THR A 187 19.68 -0.77 -4.85
N LYS A 188 19.82 -1.52 -5.93
CA LYS A 188 18.72 -1.72 -6.90
C LYS A 188 17.50 -2.33 -6.21
N GLY A 189 16.31 -1.79 -6.46
CA GLY A 189 15.07 -2.25 -5.83
C GLY A 189 14.78 -3.74 -6.04
N VAL A 190 15.16 -4.29 -7.20
CA VAL A 190 15.04 -5.74 -7.46
C VAL A 190 15.88 -6.59 -6.50
N VAL A 191 17.06 -6.12 -6.12
CA VAL A 191 17.97 -6.79 -5.17
C VAL A 191 17.46 -6.65 -3.74
N ILE A 192 16.95 -5.46 -3.39
CA ILE A 192 16.32 -5.24 -2.06
C ILE A 192 15.16 -6.20 -1.87
N LEU A 193 14.23 -6.26 -2.84
CA LEU A 193 13.07 -7.15 -2.75
C LEU A 193 13.48 -8.61 -2.67
N ASP A 194 14.52 -9.02 -3.39
CA ASP A 194 15.04 -10.39 -3.34
C ASP A 194 15.52 -10.74 -1.93
N SER A 195 16.36 -9.89 -1.33
CA SER A 195 16.86 -10.09 0.03
C SER A 195 15.74 -10.16 1.07
N LEU A 196 14.77 -9.24 0.99
CA LEU A 196 13.65 -9.21 1.92
C LEU A 196 12.73 -10.44 1.79
N LEU A 197 12.48 -10.89 0.54
CA LEU A 197 11.69 -12.09 0.29
C LEU A 197 12.36 -13.35 0.83
N VAL A 198 13.70 -13.46 0.71
CA VAL A 198 14.46 -14.57 1.32
C VAL A 198 14.25 -14.62 2.84
N ASP A 199 14.34 -13.46 3.51
CA ASP A 199 14.10 -13.37 4.96
C ASP A 199 12.67 -13.79 5.35
N LEU A 200 11.67 -13.34 4.58
CA LEU A 200 10.26 -13.65 4.84
C LEU A 200 9.94 -15.13 4.59
N GLU A 201 10.40 -15.71 3.48
CA GLU A 201 10.22 -17.14 3.18
C GLU A 201 10.83 -18.03 4.28
N ALA A 202 11.99 -17.63 4.83
CA ALA A 202 12.66 -18.38 5.89
C ALA A 202 11.93 -18.33 7.25
N THR A 203 11.03 -17.34 7.44
CA THR A 203 10.45 -17.06 8.77
C THR A 203 8.93 -17.13 8.83
N VAL A 204 8.22 -17.05 7.70
CA VAL A 204 6.74 -16.97 7.68
C VAL A 204 6.06 -18.15 8.38
N GLU A 205 6.60 -19.35 8.25
CA GLU A 205 6.05 -20.54 8.92
C GLU A 205 6.16 -20.52 10.46
N LYS A 206 7.00 -19.64 10.99
CA LYS A 206 7.19 -19.40 12.43
C LYS A 206 6.46 -18.18 12.94
N ALA A 207 5.78 -17.45 12.05
CA ALA A 207 5.01 -16.26 12.42
C ALA A 207 3.81 -16.61 13.29
N ALA A 208 3.36 -15.67 14.10
CA ALA A 208 2.15 -15.84 14.89
C ALA A 208 0.91 -15.98 14.00
N GLU A 209 0.06 -16.94 14.29
CA GLU A 209 -1.25 -17.10 13.64
C GLU A 209 -2.30 -16.23 14.34
N ASN A 210 -2.20 -16.03 15.65
CA ASN A 210 -3.17 -15.30 16.45
C ASN A 210 -2.49 -14.54 17.60
N TYR A 211 -2.83 -13.27 17.77
CA TYR A 211 -2.37 -12.38 18.84
C TYR A 211 -3.43 -12.18 19.95
N GLY A 212 -4.50 -12.97 19.94
CA GLY A 212 -5.52 -12.99 21.00
C GLY A 212 -6.60 -11.91 20.89
N SER A 213 -6.53 -11.01 19.91
CA SER A 213 -7.60 -10.04 19.64
C SER A 213 -7.65 -9.66 18.16
N VAL A 214 -8.85 -9.33 17.67
CA VAL A 214 -9.06 -8.91 16.27
C VAL A 214 -8.19 -7.71 15.92
N THR A 215 -8.11 -6.70 16.80
CA THR A 215 -7.28 -5.51 16.59
C THR A 215 -5.81 -5.86 16.43
N ASN A 216 -5.27 -6.73 17.29
CA ASN A 216 -3.89 -7.16 17.18
C ASN A 216 -3.66 -8.04 15.93
N ASN A 217 -4.59 -8.93 15.61
CA ASN A 217 -4.48 -9.82 14.44
C ASN A 217 -4.50 -9.02 13.12
N LYS A 218 -5.24 -7.92 13.06
CA LYS A 218 -5.29 -7.04 11.89
C LYS A 218 -4.26 -5.90 11.94
N GLY A 219 -3.74 -5.56 13.12
CA GLY A 219 -2.79 -4.44 13.34
C GLY A 219 -1.33 -4.84 13.49
N ARG A 220 -1.02 -6.13 13.57
CA ARG A 220 0.34 -6.67 13.68
C ARG A 220 0.58 -7.70 12.57
N PHE A 221 1.84 -7.84 12.16
CA PHE A 221 2.20 -8.82 11.16
C PHE A 221 2.16 -10.24 11.74
N GLY A 222 1.08 -10.98 11.43
CA GLY A 222 0.98 -12.41 11.62
C GLY A 222 1.15 -13.15 10.28
N LYS A 223 1.02 -14.47 10.30
CA LYS A 223 1.26 -15.32 9.13
C LYS A 223 0.46 -14.88 7.90
N ARG A 224 -0.85 -14.65 8.04
CA ARG A 224 -1.74 -14.17 6.95
C ARG A 224 -1.24 -12.87 6.31
N SER A 225 -0.92 -11.87 7.11
CA SER A 225 -0.49 -10.56 6.60
C SER A 225 0.92 -10.57 6.01
N ILE A 226 1.80 -11.47 6.47
CA ILE A 226 3.11 -11.70 5.86
C ILE A 226 2.95 -12.31 4.46
N HIS A 227 2.09 -13.32 4.29
CA HIS A 227 1.78 -13.87 2.95
C HIS A 227 1.18 -12.81 2.03
N ALA A 228 0.32 -11.91 2.54
CA ALA A 228 -0.22 -10.80 1.76
C ALA A 228 0.89 -9.85 1.26
N LEU A 229 1.82 -9.48 2.13
CA LEU A 229 2.98 -8.65 1.78
C LEU A 229 3.87 -9.35 0.74
N MET A 230 4.14 -10.63 0.92
CA MET A 230 4.96 -11.41 -0.01
C MET A 230 4.31 -11.51 -1.40
N ALA A 231 2.99 -11.70 -1.49
CA ALA A 231 2.27 -11.73 -2.76
C ALA A 231 2.47 -10.42 -3.56
N ASP A 232 2.35 -9.27 -2.91
CA ASP A 232 2.54 -7.95 -3.55
C ASP A 232 4.02 -7.72 -3.92
N MET A 233 4.96 -8.07 -3.02
CA MET A 233 6.39 -7.92 -3.28
C MET A 233 6.87 -8.80 -4.45
N TYR A 234 6.42 -10.04 -4.56
CA TYR A 234 6.73 -10.91 -5.68
C TYR A 234 6.17 -10.37 -7.00
N LEU A 235 4.92 -9.90 -6.99
CA LEU A 235 4.32 -9.26 -8.16
C LEU A 235 5.14 -8.04 -8.60
N TRP A 236 5.53 -7.18 -7.65
CA TRP A 236 6.35 -5.99 -7.93
C TRP A 236 7.74 -6.36 -8.45
N ARG A 237 8.40 -7.34 -7.82
CA ARG A 237 9.72 -7.83 -8.24
C ARG A 237 9.70 -8.34 -9.67
N SER A 238 8.64 -9.05 -10.09
CA SER A 238 8.50 -9.53 -11.48
C SER A 238 8.54 -8.39 -12.50
N CYS A 239 7.96 -7.23 -12.16
CA CYS A 239 7.92 -6.06 -13.04
C CYS A 239 9.28 -5.35 -13.10
N LEU A 240 9.96 -5.20 -11.96
CA LEU A 240 11.32 -4.65 -11.92
C LEU A 240 12.34 -5.52 -12.67
N LEU A 241 12.24 -6.85 -12.56
CA LEU A 241 13.06 -7.79 -13.33
C LEU A 241 12.87 -7.57 -14.83
N ARG A 242 11.63 -7.41 -15.27
CA ARG A 242 11.32 -7.23 -16.70
C ARG A 242 11.89 -5.93 -17.24
N SER A 243 11.71 -4.81 -16.54
CA SER A 243 12.26 -3.51 -16.98
C SER A 243 13.77 -3.44 -16.90
N SER A 244 14.39 -4.03 -15.89
CA SER A 244 15.85 -4.08 -15.75
C SER A 244 16.48 -4.92 -16.85
N ASN A 245 15.91 -6.08 -17.17
CA ASN A 245 16.38 -6.92 -18.27
C ASN A 245 16.26 -6.21 -19.63
N ALA A 246 15.15 -5.48 -19.86
CA ALA A 246 14.93 -4.72 -21.09
C ALA A 246 15.92 -3.54 -21.25
N LYS A 247 16.49 -3.03 -20.17
CA LYS A 247 17.51 -1.96 -20.17
C LYS A 247 18.93 -2.49 -20.36
N GLY A 248 19.11 -3.81 -20.48
CA GLY A 248 20.42 -4.43 -20.69
C GLY A 248 21.18 -4.71 -19.39
N ASP A 249 20.54 -4.58 -18.22
CA ASP A 249 21.05 -5.17 -16.98
C ASP A 249 21.07 -6.69 -17.21
N SER A 250 22.24 -7.27 -17.28
CA SER A 250 22.39 -8.71 -17.53
C SER A 250 21.94 -9.51 -16.31
N ILE A 251 20.62 -9.71 -16.19
CA ILE A 251 20.05 -10.56 -15.16
C ILE A 251 20.02 -11.99 -15.71
N ALA A 252 20.80 -12.86 -15.07
CA ALA A 252 20.84 -14.25 -15.46
C ALA A 252 19.43 -14.86 -15.35
N ASP A 253 18.98 -15.54 -16.40
CA ASP A 253 17.70 -16.26 -16.43
C ASP A 253 16.46 -15.43 -16.07
N ALA A 254 16.43 -14.16 -16.48
CA ALA A 254 15.36 -13.21 -16.11
C ALA A 254 13.95 -13.74 -16.40
N SER A 255 13.73 -14.47 -17.49
CA SER A 255 12.42 -15.01 -17.85
C SER A 255 11.90 -16.02 -16.82
N ASN A 256 12.76 -16.96 -16.39
CA ASN A 256 12.38 -17.95 -15.39
C ASN A 256 12.20 -17.30 -14.01
N GLN A 257 13.02 -16.29 -13.67
CA GLN A 257 12.83 -15.53 -12.44
C GLN A 257 11.49 -14.76 -12.43
N ILE A 258 11.09 -14.15 -13.55
CA ILE A 258 9.78 -13.48 -13.68
C ILE A 258 8.64 -14.49 -13.49
N THR A 259 8.71 -15.64 -14.18
CA THR A 259 7.73 -16.72 -14.04
C THR A 259 7.66 -17.24 -12.60
N HIS A 260 8.81 -17.44 -11.96
CA HIS A 260 8.88 -17.83 -10.55
C HIS A 260 8.19 -16.80 -9.65
N CYS A 261 8.47 -15.51 -9.81
CA CYS A 261 7.85 -14.45 -9.02
C CYS A 261 6.32 -14.41 -9.19
N LEU A 262 5.82 -14.56 -10.42
CA LEU A 262 4.38 -14.57 -10.67
C LEU A 262 3.70 -15.78 -10.04
N ASN A 263 4.31 -16.97 -10.11
CA ASN A 263 3.81 -18.16 -9.43
C ASN A 263 3.83 -18.01 -7.91
N LYS A 264 4.89 -17.44 -7.34
CA LYS A 264 4.96 -17.16 -5.90
C LYS A 264 3.92 -16.11 -5.45
N ALA A 265 3.66 -15.10 -6.25
CA ALA A 265 2.60 -14.14 -5.97
C ALA A 265 1.22 -14.83 -5.91
N ILE A 266 0.95 -15.79 -6.81
CA ILE A 266 -0.27 -16.60 -6.81
C ILE A 266 -0.32 -17.51 -5.57
N GLU A 267 0.77 -18.21 -5.27
CA GLU A 267 0.88 -19.13 -4.11
C GLU A 267 0.57 -18.42 -2.79
N HIS A 268 1.20 -17.27 -2.53
CA HIS A 268 0.98 -16.50 -1.32
C HIS A 268 -0.41 -15.86 -1.26
N ALA A 269 -0.94 -15.42 -2.40
CA ALA A 269 -2.32 -14.94 -2.48
C ALA A 269 -3.33 -16.07 -2.19
N ASP A 270 -3.08 -17.29 -2.70
CA ASP A 270 -3.89 -18.46 -2.42
C ASP A 270 -3.88 -18.81 -0.94
N TYR A 271 -2.72 -18.72 -0.28
CA TYR A 271 -2.67 -18.93 1.18
C TYR A 271 -3.64 -18.00 1.91
N VAL A 272 -3.58 -16.69 1.62
CA VAL A 272 -4.43 -15.69 2.29
C VAL A 272 -5.91 -15.96 2.03
N LEU A 273 -6.28 -16.20 0.77
CA LEU A 273 -7.69 -16.39 0.40
C LEU A 273 -8.25 -17.72 0.97
N ASN A 274 -7.46 -18.77 1.00
CA ASN A 274 -7.83 -20.05 1.60
C ASN A 274 -7.95 -19.96 3.14
N ASP A 275 -7.08 -19.17 3.78
CA ASP A 275 -7.13 -18.95 5.23
C ASP A 275 -8.37 -18.13 5.63
N ILE A 276 -8.78 -17.13 4.81
CA ILE A 276 -10.04 -16.41 4.96
C ILE A 276 -11.24 -17.35 4.75
N GLN A 277 -11.20 -18.20 3.73
CA GLN A 277 -12.26 -19.17 3.49
C GLN A 277 -12.42 -20.14 4.66
N LYS A 278 -11.32 -20.61 5.22
CA LYS A 278 -11.33 -21.47 6.39
C LYS A 278 -11.94 -20.78 7.61
N GLU A 279 -11.57 -19.52 7.89
CA GLU A 279 -12.16 -18.72 8.97
C GLU A 279 -13.69 -18.56 8.77
N TYR A 280 -14.12 -18.29 7.54
CA TYR A 280 -15.54 -18.19 7.20
C TYR A 280 -16.28 -19.53 7.42
N ASP A 281 -15.71 -20.65 6.98
CA ASP A 281 -16.33 -21.96 7.14
C ASP A 281 -16.44 -22.37 8.62
N GLU A 282 -15.43 -22.04 9.44
CA GLU A 282 -15.45 -22.26 10.89
C GLU A 282 -16.55 -21.41 11.56
N ASP A 283 -16.65 -20.12 11.22
CA ASP A 283 -17.69 -19.22 11.74
C ASP A 283 -19.11 -19.70 11.34
N GLN A 284 -19.27 -20.25 10.13
CA GLN A 284 -20.56 -20.81 9.69
C GLN A 284 -20.96 -22.07 10.49
N LEU A 285 -20.00 -22.89 10.91
CA LEU A 285 -20.26 -24.05 11.75
C LEU A 285 -20.69 -23.65 13.17
N GLU A 286 -20.08 -22.60 13.73
CA GLU A 286 -20.41 -22.09 15.07
C GLU A 286 -21.73 -21.29 15.08
N ASN A 287 -22.04 -20.58 13.99
CA ASN A 287 -23.23 -19.73 13.85
C ASN A 287 -24.01 -20.03 12.56
N PRO A 288 -24.76 -21.13 12.48
CA PRO A 288 -25.47 -21.53 11.25
C PRO A 288 -26.47 -20.48 10.72
N THR A 289 -26.87 -19.50 11.53
CA THR A 289 -27.76 -18.40 11.13
C THR A 289 -27.08 -17.38 10.18
N LEU A 290 -25.74 -17.41 10.09
CA LEU A 290 -25.01 -16.63 9.09
C LEU A 290 -25.12 -17.22 7.67
N SER A 291 -25.63 -18.46 7.55
CA SER A 291 -25.64 -19.24 6.30
C SER A 291 -26.75 -18.89 5.32
N THR A 292 -27.59 -17.90 5.61
CA THR A 292 -28.70 -17.49 4.74
C THR A 292 -28.31 -16.44 3.69
N ALA A 293 -27.02 -16.32 3.38
CA ALA A 293 -26.58 -15.50 2.28
C ALA A 293 -27.15 -16.01 0.96
N LYS A 294 -27.69 -15.14 0.13
CA LYS A 294 -28.12 -15.48 -1.23
C LYS A 294 -26.94 -16.01 -2.02
N LYS A 295 -26.86 -17.34 -2.13
CA LYS A 295 -25.74 -18.05 -2.78
C LYS A 295 -25.71 -17.90 -4.31
N ASP A 296 -26.72 -17.29 -4.90
CA ASP A 296 -27.02 -17.49 -6.31
C ASP A 296 -26.13 -16.76 -7.30
N HIS A 297 -25.24 -15.83 -6.87
CA HIS A 297 -24.49 -14.99 -7.81
C HIS A 297 -23.00 -14.80 -7.53
N LEU A 298 -22.44 -15.27 -6.40
CA LEU A 298 -21.03 -15.07 -6.06
C LEU A 298 -20.34 -16.44 -5.86
N THR A 299 -19.25 -16.64 -6.56
CA THR A 299 -18.42 -17.85 -6.46
C THR A 299 -17.51 -17.85 -5.23
N ILE A 300 -17.57 -16.80 -4.40
CA ILE A 300 -16.74 -16.60 -3.22
C ILE A 300 -17.67 -16.28 -2.05
N ASP A 301 -17.93 -17.29 -1.21
CA ASP A 301 -18.97 -17.27 -0.19
C ASP A 301 -18.77 -16.17 0.88
N TRP A 302 -17.55 -15.91 1.28
CA TRP A 302 -17.24 -14.88 2.30
C TRP A 302 -17.37 -13.42 1.79
N LEU A 303 -17.51 -13.20 0.49
CA LEU A 303 -17.89 -11.90 -0.07
C LEU A 303 -19.39 -11.63 0.02
N THR A 304 -20.17 -12.66 0.33
CA THR A 304 -21.64 -12.53 0.42
C THR A 304 -22.05 -11.92 1.76
N VAL A 305 -23.21 -11.29 1.76
CA VAL A 305 -23.77 -10.59 2.90
C VAL A 305 -24.85 -11.42 3.53
N PRO A 306 -24.99 -11.39 4.87
CA PRO A 306 -26.16 -11.90 5.54
C PRO A 306 -27.45 -11.28 4.98
N GLU A 307 -28.52 -12.07 4.82
CA GLU A 307 -29.80 -11.65 4.22
C GLU A 307 -30.44 -10.40 4.86
N ASN A 308 -30.07 -10.08 6.10
CA ASN A 308 -30.62 -8.95 6.85
C ASN A 308 -29.90 -7.61 6.58
N PHE A 309 -28.82 -7.61 5.80
CA PHE A 309 -28.11 -6.40 5.43
C PHE A 309 -28.35 -6.11 3.94
N SER A 310 -28.68 -4.88 3.62
CA SER A 310 -28.73 -4.47 2.22
C SER A 310 -27.30 -4.57 1.63
N MET A 311 -27.19 -4.78 0.31
CA MET A 311 -25.86 -4.81 -0.33
C MET A 311 -25.11 -3.49 -0.14
N SER A 312 -25.82 -2.39 0.12
CA SER A 312 -25.25 -1.12 0.51
C SER A 312 -24.55 -1.19 1.86
N ASP A 313 -25.14 -1.88 2.84
CA ASP A 313 -24.53 -2.03 4.16
C ASP A 313 -23.22 -2.80 4.11
N VAL A 314 -23.08 -3.72 3.17
CA VAL A 314 -21.85 -4.51 2.99
C VAL A 314 -20.68 -3.69 2.54
N VAL A 315 -20.87 -2.93 1.46
CA VAL A 315 -19.81 -2.07 0.92
C VAL A 315 -19.39 -1.07 2.00
N ASN A 316 -20.34 -0.60 2.82
CA ASN A 316 -20.04 0.33 3.90
C ASN A 316 -19.39 -0.32 5.11
N MET A 317 -19.93 -1.47 5.55
CA MET A 317 -19.45 -2.12 6.76
C MET A 317 -18.14 -2.86 6.55
N THR A 318 -17.94 -3.46 5.37
CA THR A 318 -16.75 -4.27 5.09
C THR A 318 -15.56 -3.44 4.61
N ILE A 319 -15.80 -2.30 3.95
CA ILE A 319 -14.73 -1.55 3.30
C ILE A 319 -14.40 -0.23 4.02
N PHE A 320 -15.41 0.51 4.52
CA PHE A 320 -15.17 1.91 4.92
C PHE A 320 -15.72 2.30 6.31
N GLY A 321 -16.68 1.59 6.84
CA GLY A 321 -17.29 1.91 8.13
C GLY A 321 -16.68 1.15 9.28
N MET A 322 -16.42 -0.13 9.10
CA MET A 322 -15.91 -1.00 10.14
C MET A 322 -14.38 -1.10 10.10
N LYS A 323 -13.78 -0.80 11.24
CA LYS A 323 -12.39 -1.11 11.52
C LYS A 323 -12.26 -2.64 11.69
N ASN A 324 -11.19 -3.20 11.12
CA ASN A 324 -10.89 -4.63 11.29
C ASN A 324 -12.02 -5.55 10.80
N ALA A 325 -12.62 -5.24 9.66
CA ALA A 325 -13.69 -6.05 9.06
C ALA A 325 -13.25 -7.53 8.93
N THR A 326 -14.10 -8.45 9.36
CA THR A 326 -13.73 -9.84 9.66
C THR A 326 -13.01 -10.53 8.49
N TYR A 327 -13.64 -10.65 7.33
CA TYR A 327 -13.05 -11.36 6.19
C TYR A 327 -12.34 -10.43 5.19
N GLU A 328 -12.70 -9.15 5.17
CA GLU A 328 -12.11 -8.17 4.24
C GLU A 328 -10.75 -7.66 4.71
N SER A 329 -10.61 -7.32 6.00
CA SER A 329 -9.35 -6.79 6.53
C SER A 329 -8.29 -7.87 6.68
N VAL A 330 -7.11 -7.64 6.13
CA VAL A 330 -5.91 -8.49 6.28
C VAL A 330 -4.87 -7.81 7.14
N PHE A 331 -4.55 -6.54 6.85
CA PHE A 331 -3.63 -5.74 7.64
C PHE A 331 -3.98 -4.25 7.56
N GLU A 332 -4.19 -3.62 8.72
CA GLU A 332 -4.56 -2.21 8.85
C GLU A 332 -3.69 -1.50 9.87
N LEU A 333 -3.30 -0.27 9.57
CA LEU A 333 -2.71 0.62 10.57
C LEU A 333 -3.82 1.11 11.50
N GLN A 334 -3.65 0.86 12.81
CA GLN A 334 -4.69 1.05 13.81
C GLN A 334 -4.67 2.47 14.39
N TYR A 335 -5.82 3.12 14.39
CA TYR A 335 -6.04 4.45 14.98
C TYR A 335 -7.14 4.40 16.02
N ASP A 336 -6.96 5.06 17.17
CA ASP A 336 -7.93 5.08 18.28
C ASP A 336 -8.79 6.36 18.33
N GLY A 337 -8.45 7.36 17.52
CA GLY A 337 -9.15 8.64 17.47
C GLY A 337 -8.83 9.59 18.64
N THR A 338 -8.09 9.14 19.63
CA THR A 338 -7.74 9.91 20.83
C THR A 338 -6.26 10.21 20.88
N ASN A 339 -5.42 9.19 21.08
CA ASN A 339 -3.97 9.32 21.12
C ASN A 339 -3.36 9.31 19.71
N ASN A 340 -3.94 8.47 18.85
CA ASN A 340 -3.53 8.30 17.47
C ASN A 340 -4.71 8.57 16.53
N LYS A 341 -4.62 9.65 15.74
CA LYS A 341 -5.64 10.07 14.77
C LYS A 341 -5.11 9.93 13.36
N ASN A 342 -5.95 9.45 12.47
CA ASN A 342 -5.64 9.43 11.04
C ASN A 342 -5.85 10.83 10.42
N ASN A 343 -4.93 11.73 10.71
CA ASN A 343 -5.00 13.11 10.22
C ASN A 343 -4.81 13.21 8.70
N THR A 344 -4.16 12.24 8.07
CA THR A 344 -3.92 12.21 6.61
C THR A 344 -5.22 12.35 5.83
N ILE A 345 -6.27 11.65 6.25
CA ILE A 345 -7.59 11.72 5.61
C ILE A 345 -8.15 13.14 5.69
N GLY A 346 -8.15 13.75 6.89
CA GLY A 346 -8.66 15.09 7.11
C GLY A 346 -7.84 16.19 6.43
N ASN A 347 -6.51 16.00 6.36
CA ASN A 347 -5.61 16.99 5.76
C ASN A 347 -5.71 17.05 4.24
N TYR A 348 -5.93 15.91 3.58
CA TYR A 348 -5.83 15.83 2.11
C TYR A 348 -7.16 15.58 1.42
N LEU A 349 -8.07 14.78 2.00
CA LEU A 349 -9.31 14.36 1.35
C LEU A 349 -10.50 15.18 1.87
N SER A 350 -11.06 14.81 2.99
CA SER A 350 -12.19 15.51 3.60
C SER A 350 -12.14 15.40 5.12
N SER A 351 -12.75 16.35 5.80
CA SER A 351 -12.91 16.34 7.25
C SER A 351 -14.33 16.75 7.64
N TYR A 352 -14.79 16.32 8.79
CA TYR A 352 -16.10 16.68 9.33
C TYR A 352 -15.97 17.34 10.70
N GLY A 353 -16.41 18.60 10.78
CA GLY A 353 -16.56 19.32 12.03
C GLY A 353 -18.05 19.42 12.40
N THR A 354 -18.67 20.56 12.14
CA THR A 354 -20.13 20.77 12.14
C THR A 354 -20.74 20.49 10.76
N THR A 355 -19.93 20.61 9.72
CA THR A 355 -20.26 20.32 8.32
C THR A 355 -19.11 19.56 7.67
N LEU A 356 -19.37 18.89 6.55
CA LEU A 356 -18.33 18.28 5.74
C LEU A 356 -17.50 19.39 5.09
N SER A 357 -16.20 19.39 5.36
CA SER A 357 -15.23 20.28 4.72
C SER A 357 -14.43 19.51 3.67
N THR A 358 -14.41 20.01 2.45
CA THR A 358 -13.65 19.43 1.35
C THR A 358 -12.17 19.80 1.52
N GLY A 359 -11.30 18.79 1.48
CA GLY A 359 -9.86 18.98 1.51
C GLY A 359 -9.29 19.51 0.18
N PRO A 360 -7.96 19.61 0.07
CA PRO A 360 -7.31 20.07 -1.16
C PRO A 360 -7.50 19.12 -2.35
N LEU A 361 -7.77 17.84 -2.10
CA LEU A 361 -7.99 16.81 -3.11
C LEU A 361 -9.46 16.45 -3.24
N VAL A 362 -9.94 16.39 -4.48
CA VAL A 362 -11.28 15.93 -4.84
C VAL A 362 -11.19 14.85 -5.91
N ALA A 363 -12.30 14.15 -6.13
CA ALA A 363 -12.36 13.09 -7.14
C ALA A 363 -11.91 13.58 -8.52
N GLY A 364 -11.05 12.81 -9.15
CA GLY A 364 -10.62 13.03 -10.52
C GLY A 364 -11.74 12.78 -11.53
N ASN A 365 -11.65 13.44 -12.69
CA ASN A 365 -12.69 13.34 -13.70
C ASN A 365 -12.88 11.90 -14.22
N VAL A 366 -11.84 11.07 -14.20
CA VAL A 366 -11.91 9.66 -14.64
C VAL A 366 -12.84 8.85 -13.75
N LEU A 367 -12.83 9.09 -12.43
CA LEU A 367 -13.68 8.36 -11.49
C LEU A 367 -15.17 8.58 -11.74
N ILE A 368 -15.55 9.76 -12.21
CA ILE A 368 -16.95 10.15 -12.44
C ILE A 368 -17.35 10.11 -13.92
N SER A 369 -16.43 9.75 -14.83
CA SER A 369 -16.70 9.77 -16.28
C SER A 369 -17.77 8.78 -16.72
N GLY A 370 -17.98 7.72 -15.95
CA GLY A 370 -18.94 6.66 -16.23
C GLY A 370 -20.32 6.83 -15.62
N VAL A 371 -20.56 7.86 -14.77
CA VAL A 371 -21.80 7.99 -13.99
C VAL A 371 -23.06 8.27 -14.83
N SER A 372 -22.93 8.59 -16.12
CA SER A 372 -24.05 8.71 -17.06
C SER A 372 -24.54 7.35 -17.58
N SER A 373 -23.79 6.29 -17.36
CA SER A 373 -24.09 4.91 -17.79
C SER A 373 -24.21 4.00 -16.58
N TYR A 374 -25.01 2.94 -16.66
CA TYR A 374 -25.12 1.96 -15.58
C TYR A 374 -23.80 1.25 -15.32
N GLU A 375 -23.09 0.90 -16.38
CA GLU A 375 -21.78 0.28 -16.35
C GLU A 375 -20.71 1.24 -16.87
N SER A 376 -19.50 1.14 -16.34
CA SER A 376 -18.36 1.89 -16.86
C SER A 376 -17.12 1.01 -16.96
N GLU A 377 -16.37 1.16 -18.05
CA GLU A 377 -15.06 0.53 -18.17
C GLU A 377 -14.02 1.19 -17.25
N LYS A 378 -14.13 2.51 -17.07
CA LYS A 378 -13.21 3.31 -16.24
C LYS A 378 -14.01 4.18 -15.30
N GLY A 379 -13.54 4.25 -14.04
CA GLY A 379 -14.27 4.93 -13.01
C GLY A 379 -15.59 4.22 -12.66
N PHE A 380 -16.48 4.94 -11.99
CA PHE A 380 -17.73 4.39 -11.50
C PHE A 380 -18.85 4.48 -12.54
N GLY A 381 -19.60 3.39 -12.70
CA GLY A 381 -20.92 3.42 -13.32
C GLY A 381 -21.98 3.91 -12.34
N LYS A 382 -23.18 4.23 -12.84
CA LYS A 382 -24.32 4.69 -12.02
C LYS A 382 -24.77 3.62 -11.03
N ALA A 383 -24.65 2.35 -11.36
CA ALA A 383 -25.02 1.22 -10.52
C ALA A 383 -23.96 0.82 -9.48
N ASP A 384 -22.75 1.38 -9.57
CA ASP A 384 -21.64 1.02 -8.68
C ASP A 384 -21.79 1.70 -7.31
N ASN A 385 -22.12 0.94 -6.29
CA ASN A 385 -22.30 1.45 -4.92
C ASN A 385 -21.04 2.11 -4.35
N ARG A 386 -19.86 1.76 -4.86
CA ARG A 386 -18.58 2.38 -4.45
C ARG A 386 -18.50 3.86 -4.86
N LEU A 387 -19.28 4.31 -5.84
CA LEU A 387 -19.38 5.73 -6.17
C LEU A 387 -19.72 6.55 -4.92
N LEU A 388 -20.81 6.18 -4.25
CA LEU A 388 -21.32 6.93 -3.10
C LEU A 388 -20.53 6.66 -1.82
N SER A 389 -19.95 5.48 -1.65
CA SER A 389 -19.10 5.17 -0.50
C SER A 389 -17.70 5.80 -0.58
N SER A 390 -17.23 6.14 -1.79
CA SER A 390 -15.94 6.79 -1.98
C SER A 390 -16.04 8.30 -2.13
N ILE A 391 -17.11 8.78 -2.78
CA ILE A 391 -17.25 10.17 -3.22
C ILE A 391 -18.65 10.68 -2.86
N LYS A 392 -18.73 11.87 -2.27
CA LYS A 392 -20.01 12.56 -2.16
C LYS A 392 -20.41 13.10 -3.53
N TYR A 393 -20.98 12.22 -4.35
CA TYR A 393 -21.44 12.57 -5.68
C TYR A 393 -22.79 13.27 -5.62
N ASP A 394 -22.90 14.41 -6.28
CA ASP A 394 -24.12 15.18 -6.44
C ASP A 394 -24.22 15.60 -7.92
N PRO A 395 -25.20 15.08 -8.67
CA PRO A 395 -25.34 15.40 -10.09
C PRO A 395 -25.64 16.88 -10.33
N ASP A 396 -26.23 17.59 -9.35
CA ASP A 396 -26.55 19.01 -9.43
C ASP A 396 -25.39 19.93 -9.05
N ASN A 397 -24.25 19.33 -8.68
CA ASN A 397 -23.05 20.10 -8.32
C ASN A 397 -22.35 20.72 -9.55
N ASN A 398 -22.65 21.98 -9.82
CA ASN A 398 -22.09 22.73 -10.95
C ASN A 398 -20.58 23.04 -10.82
N THR A 399 -19.97 22.82 -9.65
CA THR A 399 -18.53 23.08 -9.45
C THR A 399 -17.66 21.95 -9.96
N GLY A 400 -18.22 20.75 -10.12
CA GLY A 400 -17.49 19.54 -10.48
C GLY A 400 -16.43 19.11 -9.43
N ALA A 401 -16.48 19.68 -8.22
CA ALA A 401 -15.63 19.32 -7.10
C ALA A 401 -16.39 18.35 -6.18
N TYR A 402 -16.08 17.08 -6.26
CA TYR A 402 -16.74 16.03 -5.47
C TYR A 402 -15.82 15.58 -4.32
N PRO A 403 -16.20 15.86 -3.05
CA PRO A 403 -15.41 15.47 -1.89
C PRO A 403 -15.25 13.95 -1.80
N VAL A 404 -14.06 13.50 -1.43
CA VAL A 404 -13.81 12.09 -1.11
C VAL A 404 -14.24 11.85 0.32
N VAL A 405 -15.23 10.96 0.52
CA VAL A 405 -15.83 10.65 1.82
C VAL A 405 -15.37 9.30 2.38
N LYS A 406 -14.65 8.52 1.60
CA LYS A 406 -14.06 7.26 2.04
C LYS A 406 -13.24 7.47 3.30
N ASN A 407 -13.43 6.63 4.30
CA ASN A 407 -12.83 6.72 5.64
C ASN A 407 -13.31 7.93 6.51
N VAL A 408 -13.90 8.97 5.93
CA VAL A 408 -14.56 10.04 6.69
C VAL A 408 -15.97 9.63 7.06
N ALA A 409 -16.69 8.97 6.15
CA ALA A 409 -17.97 8.36 6.48
C ALA A 409 -17.75 7.13 7.37
N ARG A 410 -18.47 7.08 8.49
CA ARG A 410 -18.53 5.91 9.38
C ARG A 410 -19.61 4.94 8.94
N ASP A 411 -20.71 5.50 8.44
CA ASP A 411 -21.87 4.77 7.96
C ASP A 411 -22.53 5.54 6.82
N ILE A 412 -23.13 4.82 5.89
CA ILE A 412 -23.81 5.39 4.73
C ILE A 412 -25.12 4.65 4.55
N MET A 413 -26.22 5.38 4.63
CA MET A 413 -27.54 4.88 4.27
C MET A 413 -27.85 5.25 2.84
N TYR A 414 -28.11 4.25 2.01
CA TYR A 414 -28.51 4.47 0.64
C TYR A 414 -30.02 4.56 0.54
N ASN A 415 -30.48 5.56 -0.17
CA ASN A 415 -31.88 5.75 -0.51
C ASN A 415 -32.04 5.57 -2.01
N GLU A 416 -32.82 4.57 -2.41
CA GLU A 416 -33.24 4.42 -3.79
C GLU A 416 -34.14 5.61 -4.16
N ARG A 417 -33.80 6.34 -5.20
CA ARG A 417 -34.61 7.45 -5.72
C ARG A 417 -35.57 6.91 -6.80
N GLU A 418 -36.66 7.61 -7.03
CA GLU A 418 -37.69 7.24 -8.04
C GLU A 418 -37.12 7.09 -9.46
N ASP A 419 -35.99 7.74 -9.77
CA ASP A 419 -35.29 7.64 -11.06
C ASP A 419 -34.23 6.52 -11.10
N MET A 420 -34.26 5.58 -10.15
CA MET A 420 -33.28 4.52 -9.94
C MET A 420 -31.84 5.04 -9.69
N THR A 421 -31.68 6.33 -9.38
CA THR A 421 -30.41 6.85 -8.89
C THR A 421 -30.30 6.58 -7.40
N MET A 422 -29.12 6.15 -6.95
CA MET A 422 -28.86 5.98 -5.53
C MET A 422 -28.54 7.34 -4.90
N GLY A 423 -29.28 7.69 -3.84
CA GLY A 423 -28.92 8.77 -2.94
C GLY A 423 -28.14 8.20 -1.75
N ALA A 424 -27.42 9.03 -1.03
CA ALA A 424 -26.73 8.60 0.18
C ALA A 424 -26.86 9.64 1.29
N GLU A 425 -27.15 9.17 2.49
CA GLU A 425 -27.03 9.92 3.73
C GLU A 425 -25.83 9.39 4.51
N TYR A 426 -25.01 10.30 5.04
CA TYR A 426 -23.73 9.93 5.65
C TYR A 426 -23.71 10.25 7.14
N GLN A 427 -23.25 9.28 7.94
CA GLN A 427 -22.75 9.54 9.28
C GLN A 427 -21.22 9.70 9.21
N TYR A 428 -20.73 10.86 9.60
CA TYR A 428 -19.31 11.18 9.48
C TYR A 428 -18.56 11.00 10.79
N ARG A 429 -17.28 10.60 10.70
CA ARG A 429 -16.29 10.75 11.76
C ARG A 429 -15.95 12.23 11.92
N LYS A 430 -15.82 12.69 13.16
CA LYS A 430 -15.35 14.05 13.43
C LYS A 430 -13.85 14.14 13.24
N SER A 431 -13.37 15.28 12.75
CA SER A 431 -11.93 15.56 12.66
C SER A 431 -11.22 15.56 14.03
N SER A 432 -11.99 15.81 15.13
CA SER A 432 -11.47 15.75 16.49
C SER A 432 -11.18 14.32 16.98
N ASP A 433 -11.80 13.32 16.39
CA ASP A 433 -11.74 11.91 16.78
C ASP A 433 -11.64 10.94 15.58
N MET A 434 -10.84 11.32 14.58
CA MET A 434 -10.63 10.53 13.36
C MET A 434 -9.95 9.19 13.68
N ASP A 435 -10.76 8.18 13.88
CA ASP A 435 -10.36 6.82 14.25
C ASP A 435 -10.31 5.84 13.07
N ALA A 436 -10.47 6.33 11.84
CA ALA A 436 -10.44 5.47 10.65
C ALA A 436 -9.09 4.79 10.49
N ASN A 437 -9.07 3.47 10.45
CA ASN A 437 -7.86 2.71 10.15
C ASN A 437 -7.39 2.97 8.71
N TRP A 438 -6.09 2.79 8.46
CA TRP A 438 -5.54 2.82 7.11
C TRP A 438 -5.34 1.39 6.61
N PRO A 439 -6.11 0.94 5.60
CA PRO A 439 -5.98 -0.41 5.07
C PRO A 439 -4.69 -0.52 4.24
N VAL A 440 -3.79 -1.41 4.67
CA VAL A 440 -2.58 -1.75 3.90
C VAL A 440 -2.89 -2.91 2.95
N TYR A 441 -3.49 -3.98 3.47
CA TYR A 441 -3.95 -5.12 2.69
C TYR A 441 -5.38 -5.51 3.07
N ARG A 442 -6.19 -5.76 2.05
CA ARG A 442 -7.56 -6.27 2.13
C ARG A 442 -7.71 -7.50 1.24
N ALA A 443 -8.70 -8.33 1.52
CA ALA A 443 -9.01 -9.50 0.71
C ALA A 443 -9.17 -9.15 -0.78
N ALA A 444 -9.87 -8.06 -1.08
CA ALA A 444 -10.01 -7.54 -2.45
C ALA A 444 -8.65 -7.25 -3.12
N ASP A 445 -7.69 -6.73 -2.36
CA ASP A 445 -6.33 -6.47 -2.90
C ASP A 445 -5.63 -7.78 -3.27
N ILE A 446 -5.71 -8.78 -2.40
CA ILE A 446 -5.12 -10.10 -2.63
C ILE A 446 -5.75 -10.79 -3.84
N MET A 447 -7.09 -10.69 -3.99
CA MET A 447 -7.80 -11.20 -5.16
C MET A 447 -7.28 -10.56 -6.45
N LEU A 448 -7.08 -9.22 -6.44
CA LEU A 448 -6.63 -8.50 -7.63
C LEU A 448 -5.12 -8.62 -7.87
N ILE A 449 -4.29 -8.81 -6.85
CA ILE A 449 -2.88 -9.21 -6.99
C ILE A 449 -2.78 -10.58 -7.67
N LYS A 450 -3.56 -11.57 -7.22
CA LYS A 450 -3.62 -12.90 -7.84
C LYS A 450 -4.08 -12.82 -9.29
N ALA A 451 -5.16 -12.08 -9.56
CA ALA A 451 -5.68 -11.92 -10.93
C ALA A 451 -4.65 -11.23 -11.85
N GLU A 452 -3.92 -10.22 -11.34
CA GLU A 452 -2.84 -9.55 -12.08
C GLU A 452 -1.68 -10.51 -12.38
N ALA A 453 -1.24 -11.31 -11.40
CA ALA A 453 -0.18 -12.29 -11.58
C ALA A 453 -0.56 -13.34 -12.65
N ILE A 454 -1.80 -13.84 -12.62
CA ILE A 454 -2.34 -14.76 -13.63
C ILE A 454 -2.34 -14.09 -15.02
N ALA A 455 -2.83 -12.86 -15.12
CA ALA A 455 -2.89 -12.13 -16.39
C ALA A 455 -1.50 -11.90 -17.00
N ARG A 456 -0.49 -11.67 -16.17
CA ARG A 456 0.89 -11.48 -16.61
C ARG A 456 1.56 -12.79 -17.00
N LEU A 457 1.30 -13.86 -16.26
CA LEU A 457 1.83 -15.21 -16.53
C LEU A 457 1.31 -15.75 -17.87
N HIS A 458 0.04 -15.46 -18.17
CA HIS A 458 -0.63 -15.89 -19.40
C HIS A 458 -0.87 -14.73 -20.38
N SER A 459 0.10 -13.82 -20.47
CA SER A 459 0.06 -12.66 -21.38
C SER A 459 -0.20 -13.10 -22.82
N GLY A 460 -1.21 -12.47 -23.45
CA GLY A 460 -1.64 -12.79 -24.81
C GLY A 460 -2.77 -13.84 -24.89
N VAL A 461 -3.13 -14.48 -23.78
CA VAL A 461 -4.33 -15.31 -23.69
C VAL A 461 -5.52 -14.39 -23.44
N THR A 462 -6.44 -14.31 -24.38
CA THR A 462 -7.70 -13.60 -24.20
C THR A 462 -8.67 -14.48 -23.42
N ILE A 463 -9.55 -13.84 -22.66
CA ILE A 463 -10.66 -14.53 -22.03
C ILE A 463 -11.51 -15.11 -23.16
N ALA A 464 -11.84 -16.41 -23.09
CA ALA A 464 -12.65 -17.03 -24.09
C ALA A 464 -13.98 -16.29 -24.19
N ASN A 465 -14.34 -15.82 -25.39
CA ASN A 465 -15.72 -15.61 -25.68
C ASN A 465 -16.41 -16.96 -25.49
N SER A 466 -17.14 -17.12 -24.43
CA SER A 466 -18.27 -18.02 -24.52
C SER A 466 -19.11 -17.40 -25.64
N ASP A 467 -19.24 -18.09 -26.75
CA ASP A 467 -20.40 -17.84 -27.61
C ASP A 467 -21.57 -17.80 -26.65
N ALA A 468 -22.10 -16.61 -26.46
CA ALA A 468 -23.17 -16.35 -25.55
C ALA A 468 -24.36 -17.25 -25.93
N ASN A 469 -24.34 -18.45 -25.44
CA ASN A 469 -25.58 -19.14 -25.18
C ASN A 469 -26.27 -18.25 -24.15
N SER A 470 -27.52 -18.03 -24.32
CA SER A 470 -28.40 -17.08 -23.66
C SER A 470 -28.33 -17.03 -22.12
N ASP A 471 -27.56 -17.89 -21.51
CA ASP A 471 -27.44 -18.03 -20.06
C ASP A 471 -26.13 -17.46 -19.44
N GLY A 472 -25.33 -16.79 -20.26
CA GLY A 472 -24.15 -16.05 -19.75
C GLY A 472 -23.16 -16.86 -18.91
N ALA A 473 -23.45 -18.10 -18.64
CA ALA A 473 -22.53 -19.04 -18.02
C ALA A 473 -21.60 -19.55 -19.13
N THR A 474 -20.33 -19.11 -19.09
CA THR A 474 -19.29 -19.76 -19.86
C THR A 474 -19.34 -21.23 -19.50
N ASN A 475 -19.71 -22.09 -20.44
CA ASN A 475 -19.69 -23.51 -20.20
C ASN A 475 -18.21 -23.92 -20.11
N ARG A 476 -17.64 -23.87 -18.90
CA ARG A 476 -16.25 -24.22 -18.63
C ARG A 476 -15.89 -25.61 -19.10
N ALA A 477 -16.89 -26.47 -19.25
CA ALA A 477 -16.73 -27.83 -19.76
C ALA A 477 -16.21 -27.86 -21.21
N ASP A 478 -16.41 -26.77 -21.99
CA ASP A 478 -15.99 -26.70 -23.38
C ASP A 478 -14.58 -26.10 -23.54
N VAL A 479 -13.98 -25.51 -22.47
CA VAL A 479 -12.66 -24.94 -22.50
C VAL A 479 -11.61 -26.00 -22.18
N THR A 480 -10.97 -26.52 -23.21
CA THR A 480 -9.91 -27.53 -23.11
C THR A 480 -8.50 -26.95 -22.92
N ASN A 481 -8.32 -25.66 -23.10
CA ASN A 481 -7.02 -24.99 -22.97
C ASN A 481 -6.77 -24.60 -21.50
N GLU A 482 -5.78 -25.21 -20.89
CA GLU A 482 -5.40 -25.03 -19.49
C GLU A 482 -5.06 -23.57 -19.13
N ASN A 483 -4.34 -22.86 -20.01
CA ASN A 483 -4.02 -21.45 -19.82
C ASN A 483 -5.27 -20.57 -19.85
N GLN A 484 -6.25 -20.91 -20.67
CA GLN A 484 -7.50 -20.21 -20.74
C GLN A 484 -8.35 -20.43 -19.48
N LEU A 485 -8.36 -21.64 -18.92
CA LEU A 485 -9.00 -21.94 -17.63
C LEU A 485 -8.39 -21.13 -16.48
N LEU A 486 -7.05 -20.95 -16.47
CA LEU A 486 -6.36 -20.11 -15.46
C LEU A 486 -6.74 -18.64 -15.59
N VAL A 487 -6.76 -18.11 -16.84
CA VAL A 487 -7.20 -16.72 -17.09
C VAL A 487 -8.65 -16.51 -16.67
N MET A 488 -9.52 -17.49 -16.88
CA MET A 488 -10.91 -17.44 -16.40
C MET A 488 -11.01 -17.43 -14.87
N LYS A 489 -10.17 -18.19 -14.14
CA LYS A 489 -10.10 -18.09 -12.67
C LYS A 489 -9.67 -16.70 -12.21
N GLY A 490 -8.72 -16.08 -12.90
CA GLY A 490 -8.36 -14.68 -12.65
C GLY A 490 -9.52 -13.72 -12.90
N PHE A 491 -10.29 -13.94 -13.95
CA PHE A 491 -11.49 -13.15 -14.25
C PHE A 491 -12.56 -13.31 -13.17
N ASP A 492 -12.79 -14.51 -12.64
CA ASP A 492 -13.78 -14.75 -11.59
C ASP A 492 -13.52 -13.88 -10.36
N LEU A 493 -12.25 -13.66 -10.00
CA LEU A 493 -11.87 -12.80 -8.88
C LEU A 493 -12.27 -11.34 -9.14
N VAL A 494 -11.99 -10.82 -10.33
CA VAL A 494 -12.38 -9.46 -10.74
C VAL A 494 -13.91 -9.33 -10.77
N ASN A 495 -14.58 -10.31 -11.37
CA ASN A 495 -16.04 -10.30 -11.55
C ASN A 495 -16.78 -10.44 -10.21
N ALA A 496 -16.23 -11.18 -9.23
CA ALA A 496 -16.81 -11.27 -7.89
C ALA A 496 -16.85 -9.90 -7.20
N LEU A 497 -15.75 -9.13 -7.25
CA LEU A 497 -15.70 -7.78 -6.70
C LEU A 497 -16.64 -6.81 -7.44
N PHE A 498 -16.70 -6.93 -8.74
CA PHE A 498 -17.61 -6.12 -9.54
C PHE A 498 -19.07 -6.41 -9.18
N LYS A 499 -19.48 -7.68 -9.14
CA LYS A 499 -20.86 -8.10 -8.79
C LYS A 499 -21.23 -7.65 -7.37
N ARG A 500 -20.32 -7.81 -6.39
CA ARG A 500 -20.52 -7.31 -5.03
C ARG A 500 -20.89 -5.82 -5.02
N SER A 501 -20.25 -5.04 -5.87
CA SER A 501 -20.36 -3.59 -5.89
C SER A 501 -21.48 -3.05 -6.80
N ASN A 502 -22.05 -3.89 -7.63
CA ASN A 502 -23.12 -3.54 -8.58
C ASN A 502 -24.36 -4.45 -8.42
N PRO A 503 -24.98 -4.47 -7.23
CA PRO A 503 -26.03 -5.45 -6.89
C PRO A 503 -27.35 -5.25 -7.67
N THR A 504 -27.56 -4.07 -8.21
CA THR A 504 -28.79 -3.73 -8.98
C THR A 504 -28.70 -4.15 -10.44
N LEU A 505 -27.51 -4.49 -10.91
CA LEU A 505 -27.33 -5.04 -12.25
C LEU A 505 -27.80 -6.50 -12.25
N LYS A 506 -28.77 -6.83 -13.11
CA LYS A 506 -29.38 -8.15 -13.19
C LYS A 506 -28.73 -9.01 -14.27
N ASN A 507 -28.65 -10.31 -14.06
CA ASN A 507 -28.25 -11.26 -15.08
C ASN A 507 -29.28 -11.30 -16.21
N VAL A 508 -28.83 -11.50 -17.44
CA VAL A 508 -29.68 -11.62 -18.63
C VAL A 508 -30.74 -12.71 -18.46
N ASP A 509 -30.44 -13.73 -17.63
CA ASP A 509 -31.34 -14.89 -17.44
C ASP A 509 -32.39 -14.67 -16.35
N ASP A 510 -32.15 -13.73 -15.41
CA ASP A 510 -33.06 -13.47 -14.31
C ASP A 510 -34.26 -12.60 -14.74
N GLU A 511 -34.09 -11.80 -15.83
CA GLU A 511 -35.17 -11.02 -16.41
C GLU A 511 -35.04 -10.97 -17.96
N PRO A 512 -35.57 -11.96 -18.69
CA PRO A 512 -35.50 -12.00 -20.16
C PRO A 512 -36.19 -10.82 -20.82
N ASP A 513 -37.09 -10.13 -20.09
CA ASP A 513 -37.83 -8.96 -20.58
C ASP A 513 -37.17 -7.61 -20.25
N ALA A 514 -35.99 -7.59 -19.64
CA ALA A 514 -35.25 -6.35 -19.38
C ALA A 514 -34.96 -5.66 -20.73
N GLN A 515 -35.62 -4.54 -20.97
CA GLN A 515 -35.65 -3.88 -22.29
C GLN A 515 -34.36 -3.15 -22.63
N ASN A 516 -33.41 -3.00 -21.65
CA ASN A 516 -32.16 -2.32 -21.85
C ASN A 516 -30.98 -3.25 -21.57
N ALA A 517 -30.13 -3.47 -22.55
CA ALA A 517 -28.87 -4.19 -22.39
C ALA A 517 -27.93 -3.56 -21.34
N SER A 518 -28.18 -2.30 -20.93
CA SER A 518 -27.49 -1.58 -19.88
C SER A 518 -27.91 -1.96 -18.45
N GLU A 519 -29.07 -2.61 -18.28
CA GLU A 519 -29.57 -3.09 -16.98
C GLU A 519 -29.11 -4.51 -16.67
N ARG A 520 -28.40 -5.10 -17.61
CA ARG A 520 -27.95 -6.48 -17.52
C ARG A 520 -26.50 -6.48 -17.04
N LEU A 521 -26.23 -7.11 -15.90
CA LEU A 521 -24.92 -7.71 -15.72
C LEU A 521 -24.76 -8.69 -16.86
N SER A 522 -24.16 -8.24 -17.95
CA SER A 522 -23.71 -9.24 -18.88
C SER A 522 -22.75 -10.12 -18.09
N ALA A 523 -22.92 -11.44 -18.14
CA ALA A 523 -21.91 -12.39 -17.74
C ALA A 523 -20.57 -12.09 -18.44
N ALA A 524 -20.61 -11.22 -19.38
CA ALA A 524 -19.60 -10.58 -20.17
C ALA A 524 -19.15 -9.21 -19.64
N TYR A 525 -19.65 -8.67 -18.51
CA TYR A 525 -18.93 -7.55 -17.94
C TYR A 525 -17.61 -8.04 -17.40
N PRO A 526 -16.66 -7.44 -17.71
CA PRO A 526 -16.29 -6.55 -18.80
C PRO A 526 -15.96 -7.29 -20.09
N LEU A 527 -16.39 -8.53 -20.21
CA LEU A 527 -16.15 -9.45 -21.34
C LEU A 527 -17.08 -9.24 -22.52
N GLY A 528 -18.18 -8.52 -22.36
CA GLY A 528 -19.13 -8.24 -23.43
C GLY A 528 -18.54 -7.46 -24.62
N LYS A 529 -17.28 -7.05 -24.49
CA LYS A 529 -16.50 -6.46 -25.58
C LYS A 529 -15.42 -7.45 -25.96
N THR A 530 -15.63 -8.11 -27.08
CA THR A 530 -14.69 -9.01 -27.77
C THR A 530 -13.23 -8.61 -27.55
N GLY A 531 -12.44 -9.49 -26.90
CA GLY A 531 -11.00 -9.31 -26.75
C GLY A 531 -10.55 -8.54 -25.51
N ALA A 532 -11.38 -8.38 -24.48
CA ALA A 532 -10.97 -7.79 -23.22
C ALA A 532 -9.77 -8.54 -22.62
N ASN A 533 -8.74 -7.80 -22.30
CA ASN A 533 -7.55 -8.31 -21.65
C ASN A 533 -7.76 -8.32 -20.14
N LEU A 534 -7.56 -9.46 -19.47
CA LEU A 534 -7.71 -9.59 -18.01
C LEU A 534 -6.93 -8.52 -17.26
N LEU A 535 -5.72 -8.20 -17.70
CA LEU A 535 -4.90 -7.18 -17.06
C LEU A 535 -5.56 -5.79 -17.06
N THR A 536 -6.22 -5.41 -18.16
CA THR A 536 -6.97 -4.15 -18.25
C THR A 536 -8.13 -4.14 -17.25
N LEU A 537 -8.84 -5.26 -17.12
CA LEU A 537 -9.94 -5.39 -16.17
C LEU A 537 -9.47 -5.26 -14.73
N VAL A 538 -8.36 -5.91 -14.40
CA VAL A 538 -7.74 -5.79 -13.07
C VAL A 538 -7.43 -4.33 -12.75
N TYR A 539 -6.79 -3.58 -13.66
CA TYR A 539 -6.46 -2.17 -13.41
C TYR A 539 -7.68 -1.27 -13.26
N ASN A 540 -8.73 -1.53 -14.03
CA ASN A 540 -9.98 -0.79 -13.94
C ASN A 540 -10.71 -1.10 -12.61
N GLU A 541 -10.72 -2.37 -12.20
CA GLU A 541 -11.31 -2.77 -10.93
C GLU A 541 -10.52 -2.25 -9.74
N ARG A 542 -9.18 -2.33 -9.77
CA ARG A 542 -8.31 -1.73 -8.76
C ARG A 542 -8.54 -0.23 -8.61
N GLN A 543 -8.77 0.49 -9.72
CA GLN A 543 -9.06 1.92 -9.69
C GLN A 543 -10.33 2.22 -8.89
N ARG A 544 -11.42 1.47 -9.13
CA ARG A 544 -12.69 1.64 -8.40
C ARG A 544 -12.58 1.22 -6.94
N GLU A 545 -11.93 0.10 -6.70
CA GLU A 545 -11.87 -0.52 -5.39
C GLU A 545 -11.02 0.27 -4.38
N PHE A 546 -9.89 0.83 -4.81
CA PHE A 546 -8.87 1.37 -3.92
C PHE A 546 -8.74 2.89 -3.94
N VAL A 547 -9.79 3.62 -4.33
CA VAL A 547 -9.79 5.10 -4.27
C VAL A 547 -9.42 5.57 -2.86
N GLY A 548 -8.38 6.39 -2.73
CA GLY A 548 -7.96 6.99 -1.47
C GLY A 548 -7.18 6.05 -0.53
N GLU A 549 -6.73 4.89 -1.00
CA GLU A 549 -5.93 3.94 -0.21
C GLU A 549 -4.42 3.99 -0.54
N GLY A 550 -3.98 4.98 -1.31
CA GLY A 550 -2.55 5.14 -1.62
C GLY A 550 -1.98 4.08 -2.57
N LYS A 551 -2.79 3.56 -3.51
CA LYS A 551 -2.39 2.42 -4.37
C LYS A 551 -2.31 2.75 -5.87
N ARG A 552 -3.15 3.65 -6.36
CA ARG A 552 -3.33 3.87 -7.81
C ARG A 552 -2.06 4.26 -8.54
N TRP A 553 -1.24 5.15 -7.98
CA TRP A 553 0.03 5.53 -8.62
C TRP A 553 1.00 4.37 -8.72
N TYR A 554 1.01 3.52 -7.71
CA TYR A 554 1.83 2.29 -7.72
C TYR A 554 1.34 1.28 -8.75
N ASP A 555 0.03 1.14 -8.96
CA ASP A 555 -0.52 0.31 -10.03
C ASP A 555 -0.05 0.79 -11.40
N LEU A 556 -0.11 2.11 -11.65
CA LEU A 556 0.35 2.72 -12.90
C LEU A 556 1.88 2.58 -13.08
N THR A 557 2.64 2.73 -12.00
CA THR A 557 4.10 2.53 -12.01
C THR A 557 4.45 1.07 -12.30
N ARG A 558 3.75 0.13 -11.69
CA ARG A 558 3.94 -1.31 -11.92
C ARG A 558 3.62 -1.69 -13.36
N GLN A 559 2.59 -1.11 -13.95
CA GLN A 559 2.30 -1.28 -15.38
C GLN A 559 3.43 -0.73 -16.24
N ALA A 560 3.89 0.50 -15.97
CA ALA A 560 4.98 1.12 -16.72
C ALA A 560 6.29 0.33 -16.63
N GLU A 561 6.61 -0.22 -15.45
CA GLU A 561 7.78 -1.11 -15.26
C GLU A 561 7.61 -2.42 -16.04
N TYR A 562 6.44 -3.05 -15.99
CA TYR A 562 6.19 -4.28 -16.72
C TYR A 562 6.30 -4.10 -18.23
N GLU A 563 5.78 -3.00 -18.76
CA GLU A 563 5.83 -2.66 -20.20
C GLU A 563 7.18 -2.05 -20.60
N ASN A 564 8.04 -1.70 -19.66
CA ASN A 564 9.24 -0.87 -19.84
C ASN A 564 8.93 0.41 -20.65
N SER A 565 7.76 0.98 -20.43
CA SER A 565 7.24 2.14 -21.17
C SER A 565 6.15 2.85 -20.37
N THR A 566 6.13 4.17 -20.43
CA THR A 566 5.06 4.99 -19.84
C THR A 566 3.92 5.29 -20.83
N ALA A 567 4.07 4.93 -22.10
CA ALA A 567 3.18 5.37 -23.17
C ALA A 567 1.72 4.93 -22.96
N ASN A 568 1.49 3.65 -22.63
CA ASN A 568 0.14 3.12 -22.41
C ASN A 568 -0.51 3.73 -21.16
N VAL A 569 0.24 3.87 -20.07
CA VAL A 569 -0.25 4.51 -18.85
C VAL A 569 -0.69 5.94 -19.14
N LEU A 570 0.15 6.72 -19.85
CA LEU A 570 -0.13 8.12 -20.16
C LEU A 570 -1.26 8.30 -21.19
N SER A 571 -1.50 7.34 -22.06
CA SER A 571 -2.58 7.39 -23.05
C SER A 571 -3.90 6.81 -22.54
N SER A 572 -3.84 5.73 -21.75
CA SER A 572 -5.02 4.95 -21.39
C SER A 572 -5.63 5.36 -20.05
N TYR A 573 -4.81 5.78 -19.08
CA TYR A 573 -5.24 5.99 -17.70
C TYR A 573 -5.12 7.44 -17.24
N MET A 574 -4.21 8.24 -17.81
CA MET A 574 -4.02 9.61 -17.37
C MET A 574 -4.56 10.63 -18.38
N ALA A 575 -5.58 11.39 -17.98
CA ALA A 575 -6.07 12.54 -18.74
C ALA A 575 -5.08 13.74 -18.67
N ALA A 576 -3.79 13.45 -18.82
CA ALA A 576 -2.73 14.43 -18.66
C ALA A 576 -2.60 15.32 -19.90
N THR A 577 -2.27 16.58 -19.69
CA THR A 577 -1.92 17.52 -20.77
C THR A 577 -0.67 17.05 -21.52
N THR A 578 -0.47 17.54 -22.72
CA THR A 578 0.75 17.25 -23.51
C THR A 578 2.03 17.62 -22.75
N ILE A 579 2.00 18.67 -21.92
CA ILE A 579 3.12 19.10 -21.10
C ILE A 579 3.43 18.03 -20.04
N VAL A 580 2.42 17.56 -19.31
CA VAL A 580 2.58 16.51 -18.28
C VAL A 580 3.05 15.20 -18.92
N LYS A 581 2.47 14.79 -20.07
CA LYS A 581 2.90 13.61 -20.80
C LYS A 581 4.38 13.69 -21.21
N ASN A 582 4.85 14.84 -21.66
CA ASN A 582 6.26 15.04 -21.98
C ASN A 582 7.19 14.97 -20.77
N ARG A 583 6.74 15.43 -19.60
CA ARG A 583 7.51 15.33 -18.34
C ARG A 583 7.59 13.87 -17.86
N LEU A 584 6.52 13.12 -18.03
CA LEU A 584 6.39 11.74 -17.53
C LEU A 584 6.77 10.65 -18.57
N LYS A 585 7.32 11.02 -19.73
CA LYS A 585 7.66 10.05 -20.78
C LYS A 585 8.79 9.08 -20.42
N HIS A 586 9.62 9.44 -19.44
CA HIS A 586 10.72 8.60 -18.99
C HIS A 586 10.28 7.74 -17.80
N LEU A 587 10.58 6.44 -17.79
CA LEU A 587 10.15 5.52 -16.73
C LEU A 587 10.55 6.00 -15.32
N LEU A 588 11.77 6.54 -15.16
CA LEU A 588 12.23 7.07 -13.87
C LEU A 588 11.45 8.32 -13.41
N SER A 589 10.65 8.95 -14.28
CA SER A 589 9.78 10.07 -13.86
C SER A 589 8.60 9.62 -13.00
N PHE A 590 8.32 8.33 -12.95
CA PHE A 590 7.30 7.76 -12.06
C PHE A 590 7.79 7.65 -10.62
N TYR A 591 9.11 7.75 -10.40
CA TYR A 591 9.74 7.70 -9.09
C TYR A 591 10.10 9.10 -8.60
N ASN A 592 10.16 9.24 -7.28
CA ASN A 592 10.46 10.50 -6.63
C ASN A 592 11.94 10.90 -6.77
N PRO A 593 12.28 12.18 -6.61
CA PRO A 593 13.64 12.62 -6.37
C PRO A 593 14.12 12.21 -4.98
N VAL A 594 15.41 12.08 -4.81
CA VAL A 594 16.04 12.05 -3.48
C VAL A 594 15.91 13.46 -2.87
N TYR A 595 15.53 13.52 -1.60
CA TYR A 595 15.33 14.77 -0.89
C TYR A 595 16.61 15.60 -0.84
N ALA A 596 16.50 16.91 -1.06
CA ALA A 596 17.67 17.79 -1.22
C ALA A 596 18.58 17.81 0.02
N GLU A 597 18.02 17.73 1.23
CA GLU A 597 18.84 17.71 2.45
C GLU A 597 19.64 16.40 2.59
N GLU A 598 19.08 15.25 2.17
CA GLU A 598 19.82 13.99 2.11
C GLU A 598 20.99 14.08 1.12
N MET A 599 20.76 14.71 -0.05
CA MET A 599 21.81 14.95 -1.05
C MET A 599 22.92 15.87 -0.53
N LYS A 600 22.60 16.87 0.30
CA LYS A 600 23.60 17.73 0.95
C LYS A 600 24.48 16.96 1.93
N ILE A 601 23.92 15.98 2.64
CA ILE A 601 24.62 15.20 3.66
C ILE A 601 25.41 14.04 3.04
N ALA A 602 24.79 13.29 2.14
CA ALA A 602 25.29 12.02 1.65
C ALA A 602 25.37 11.90 0.12
N GLY A 603 25.17 12.99 -0.63
CA GLY A 603 25.29 13.00 -2.09
C GLY A 603 26.74 12.86 -2.56
N VAL A 604 26.94 12.25 -3.73
CA VAL A 604 28.27 12.07 -4.34
C VAL A 604 29.02 13.38 -4.57
N GLU A 605 28.31 14.47 -4.84
CA GLU A 605 28.89 15.81 -5.00
C GLU A 605 29.51 16.34 -3.68
N ASN A 606 29.12 15.80 -2.54
CA ASN A 606 29.60 16.17 -1.21
C ASN A 606 30.44 15.05 -0.55
N GLY A 607 30.95 14.10 -1.35
CA GLY A 607 31.78 12.99 -0.88
C GLY A 607 31.00 11.81 -0.29
N GLY A 608 29.69 11.81 -0.45
CA GLY A 608 28.82 10.70 -0.08
C GLY A 608 28.61 9.69 -1.22
N ALA A 609 27.57 8.87 -1.10
CA ALA A 609 27.28 7.79 -2.03
C ALA A 609 25.90 7.91 -2.73
N LEU A 610 25.03 8.87 -2.32
CA LEU A 610 23.72 9.05 -2.90
C LEU A 610 23.78 9.74 -4.27
N VAL A 611 23.02 9.22 -5.21
CA VAL A 611 22.84 9.75 -6.57
C VAL A 611 21.39 10.20 -6.75
N GLN A 612 21.20 11.42 -7.29
CA GLN A 612 19.87 11.93 -7.60
C GLN A 612 19.23 11.16 -8.76
N ASN A 613 17.91 11.02 -8.72
CA ASN A 613 17.15 10.55 -9.88
C ASN A 613 17.38 11.52 -11.06
N PRO A 614 17.97 11.04 -12.18
CA PRO A 614 18.45 11.90 -13.26
C PRO A 614 17.34 12.73 -13.93
N VAL A 615 16.09 12.30 -13.84
CA VAL A 615 14.95 13.06 -14.38
C VAL A 615 14.75 14.36 -13.62
N TRP A 616 15.09 14.38 -12.34
CA TRP A 616 14.83 15.51 -11.44
C TRP A 616 16.05 16.37 -11.12
N GLU A 617 17.25 15.99 -11.57
CA GLU A 617 18.48 16.78 -11.37
C GLU A 617 18.34 18.26 -11.78
N ARG A 618 17.60 18.53 -12.86
CA ARG A 618 17.34 19.89 -13.34
C ARG A 618 16.61 20.78 -12.34
N TYR A 619 15.94 20.21 -11.35
CA TYR A 619 15.23 20.93 -10.29
C TYR A 619 16.02 20.95 -8.97
N SER A 620 17.20 20.35 -8.93
CA SER A 620 18.09 20.34 -7.76
C SER A 620 19.04 21.53 -7.70
N LYS A 621 19.08 22.35 -8.76
CA LYS A 621 20.00 23.50 -8.92
C LYS A 621 19.32 24.82 -8.55
#